data_08fe2d66bdcf7587e3d5bae28c81caed
#
_entry.id   08fe2d66bdcf7587e3d5bae28c81caed
#
_cell.length_a   1.000
_cell.length_b   1.000
_cell.length_c   1.000
_cell.angle_alpha   90.00
_cell.angle_beta   90.00
_cell.angle_gamma   90.00
#
_symmetry.space_group_name_H-M   'P 1'
#
loop_
_entity.id
_entity.type
_entity.pdbx_description
1 polymer ?
#
loop_
_entity_poly.entity_id
_entity_poly.type
_entity_poly.pdbx_seq_one_letter_code
_entity_poly.pdbx_strand_id
1 'polypeptide(L)'
;MKMNKGDVLVCRELSKRYKAKEAVKNVDLTLEKGKIYGMIGRNGAGKTTLLSMMSAQNPVTAGTVELNGESVWENQAALSKICFSREINVGTNGNGLGELKVKQYLKAASMYYPNWDEEMAKELIRRFELDVRQQMSKLSKGMLSMVTIIVAMASKADFTFMDEPVAGLDVVMREYFYRMLLEEYTQSGRTFVISTHIIEEAADIFEEVIMIKNGELLLKENTLELLERSFRVSGLEEEVDRAVAGIEIHHVENMGRSKSVTVLLKEGERLPQGCDVTIQPLSLQNVFVALCGMGE
;
A
#
# COMPACT_ATOMS: atom_id res chain seq x y z
N MET A 1 -27.70 6.95 -20.35
CA MET A 1 -27.36 6.64 -18.97
C MET A 1 -25.96 7.24 -18.72
N LYS A 2 -25.84 8.37 -18.01
CA LYS A 2 -24.53 8.93 -17.65
C LYS A 2 -23.92 7.95 -16.65
N MET A 3 -22.86 7.26 -17.03
CA MET A 3 -22.03 6.54 -16.07
C MET A 3 -21.55 7.59 -15.05
N ASN A 4 -21.99 7.47 -13.80
CA ASN A 4 -21.40 8.21 -12.70
C ASN A 4 -19.91 7.85 -12.71
N LYS A 5 -19.06 8.75 -13.13
CA LYS A 5 -17.62 8.61 -12.89
C LYS A 5 -17.47 8.54 -11.38
N GLY A 6 -16.99 7.41 -10.88
CA GLY A 6 -16.67 7.25 -9.46
C GLY A 6 -15.72 8.36 -9.00
N ASP A 7 -15.66 8.60 -7.70
CA ASP A 7 -14.72 9.56 -7.14
C ASP A 7 -13.28 9.17 -7.53
N VAL A 8 -12.45 10.17 -7.87
CA VAL A 8 -11.05 9.98 -8.29
C VAL A 8 -10.15 10.92 -7.50
N LEU A 9 -9.11 10.37 -6.90
CA LEU A 9 -8.05 11.14 -6.25
C LEU A 9 -6.84 11.19 -7.17
N VAL A 10 -6.37 12.40 -7.48
CA VAL A 10 -5.29 12.65 -8.44
C VAL A 10 -4.16 13.42 -7.77
N CYS A 11 -2.96 12.89 -7.88
CA CYS A 11 -1.71 13.58 -7.55
C CYS A 11 -1.04 14.00 -8.86
N ARG A 12 -0.59 15.27 -8.92
CA ARG A 12 0.14 15.80 -10.08
C ARG A 12 1.46 16.38 -9.65
N GLU A 13 2.54 15.90 -10.25
CA GLU A 13 3.93 16.36 -10.01
C GLU A 13 4.27 16.46 -8.51
N LEU A 14 3.73 15.50 -7.71
CA LEU A 14 3.75 15.58 -6.26
C LEU A 14 5.16 15.37 -5.71
N SER A 15 5.66 16.34 -4.98
CA SER A 15 7.02 16.30 -4.43
C SER A 15 7.07 16.70 -2.97
N LYS A 16 7.97 16.07 -2.21
CA LYS A 16 8.25 16.37 -0.82
C LYS A 16 9.73 16.37 -0.52
N ARG A 17 10.21 17.50 -0.03
CA ARG A 17 11.59 17.67 0.44
C ARG A 17 11.63 17.95 1.93
N TYR A 18 12.46 17.21 2.65
CA TYR A 18 12.79 17.44 4.04
C TYR A 18 14.28 17.87 4.12
N LYS A 19 14.53 19.17 4.35
CA LYS A 19 15.89 19.72 4.32
C LYS A 19 16.61 19.34 3.01
N ALA A 20 17.65 18.51 3.09
CA ALA A 20 18.42 18.07 1.93
C ALA A 20 17.88 16.79 1.25
N LYS A 21 16.93 16.07 1.89
CA LYS A 21 16.39 14.79 1.37
C LYS A 21 15.08 15.01 0.63
N GLU A 22 15.05 14.64 -0.63
CA GLU A 22 13.80 14.46 -1.38
C GLU A 22 13.21 13.09 -1.04
N ALA A 23 12.06 13.10 -0.35
CA ALA A 23 11.37 11.89 0.09
C ALA A 23 10.35 11.39 -0.94
N VAL A 24 9.78 12.30 -1.72
CA VAL A 24 8.91 12.02 -2.87
C VAL A 24 9.30 12.98 -3.99
N LYS A 25 9.40 12.50 -5.23
CA LYS A 25 9.93 13.21 -6.38
C LYS A 25 8.99 13.07 -7.57
N ASN A 26 8.32 14.17 -7.89
CA ASN A 26 7.52 14.33 -9.10
C ASN A 26 6.58 13.15 -9.40
N VAL A 27 5.77 12.75 -8.40
CA VAL A 27 4.88 11.60 -8.52
C VAL A 27 3.54 12.03 -9.10
N ASP A 28 3.19 11.44 -10.25
CA ASP A 28 1.85 11.45 -10.83
C ASP A 28 1.14 10.15 -10.50
N LEU A 29 0.00 10.24 -9.78
CA LEU A 29 -0.73 9.06 -9.33
C LEU A 29 -2.23 9.35 -9.35
N THR A 30 -2.99 8.43 -9.94
CA THR A 30 -4.46 8.48 -9.94
C THR A 30 -5.01 7.26 -9.21
N LEU A 31 -5.87 7.48 -8.24
CA LEU A 31 -6.61 6.45 -7.52
C LEU A 31 -8.10 6.57 -7.84
N GLU A 32 -8.68 5.53 -8.38
CA GLU A 32 -10.11 5.42 -8.65
C GLU A 32 -10.83 4.81 -7.45
N LYS A 33 -12.04 5.27 -7.17
CA LYS A 33 -12.87 4.70 -6.11
C LYS A 33 -13.23 3.23 -6.41
N GLY A 34 -13.33 2.44 -5.36
CA GLY A 34 -13.79 1.06 -5.44
C GLY A 34 -12.68 0.08 -5.86
N LYS A 35 -11.46 0.31 -5.42
CA LYS A 35 -10.33 -0.61 -5.62
C LYS A 35 -9.51 -0.79 -4.35
N ILE A 36 -8.84 -1.94 -4.25
CA ILE A 36 -7.81 -2.20 -3.24
C ILE A 36 -6.44 -2.06 -3.92
N TYR A 37 -5.67 -1.07 -3.46
CA TYR A 37 -4.32 -0.79 -3.93
C TYR A 37 -3.28 -1.29 -2.94
N GLY A 38 -2.30 -2.04 -3.42
CA GLY A 38 -1.08 -2.35 -2.68
C GLY A 38 0.01 -1.32 -2.97
N MET A 39 0.43 -0.53 -1.96
CA MET A 39 1.56 0.39 -2.10
C MET A 39 2.83 -0.27 -1.58
N ILE A 40 3.70 -0.69 -2.48
CA ILE A 40 4.87 -1.51 -2.21
C ILE A 40 6.15 -0.70 -2.42
N GLY A 41 7.11 -0.88 -1.55
CA GLY A 41 8.41 -0.22 -1.64
C GLY A 41 9.27 -0.51 -0.43
N ARG A 42 10.60 -0.41 -0.56
CA ARG A 42 11.53 -0.61 0.55
C ARG A 42 11.29 0.41 1.67
N ASN A 43 11.81 0.11 2.85
CA ASN A 43 11.80 1.07 3.96
C ASN A 43 12.52 2.36 3.54
N GLY A 44 11.87 3.51 3.76
CA GLY A 44 12.38 4.81 3.33
C GLY A 44 12.15 5.15 1.85
N ALA A 45 11.43 4.33 1.08
CA ALA A 45 11.12 4.60 -0.33
C ALA A 45 10.15 5.79 -0.55
N GLY A 46 9.48 6.27 0.51
CA GLY A 46 8.58 7.42 0.42
C GLY A 46 7.09 7.11 0.64
N LYS A 47 6.70 5.84 0.87
CA LYS A 47 5.30 5.39 1.03
C LYS A 47 4.50 6.22 2.03
N THR A 48 4.94 6.23 3.30
CA THR A 48 4.30 7.02 4.38
C THR A 48 4.22 8.50 4.05
N THR A 49 5.27 9.06 3.43
CA THR A 49 5.29 10.47 3.01
C THR A 49 4.24 10.73 1.95
N LEU A 50 4.14 9.87 0.94
CA LEU A 50 3.15 10.00 -0.12
C LEU A 50 1.73 9.90 0.44
N LEU A 51 1.41 8.88 1.24
CA LEU A 51 0.11 8.71 1.88
C LEU A 51 -0.26 9.92 2.77
N SER A 52 0.71 10.46 3.52
CA SER A 52 0.49 11.62 4.38
C SER A 52 0.20 12.91 3.60
N MET A 53 0.80 13.08 2.40
CA MET A 53 0.48 14.22 1.51
C MET A 53 -0.89 14.05 0.87
N MET A 54 -1.22 12.83 0.40
CA MET A 54 -2.52 12.52 -0.21
C MET A 54 -3.69 12.72 0.76
N SER A 55 -3.44 12.61 2.06
CA SER A 55 -4.42 12.85 3.14
C SER A 55 -4.32 14.25 3.74
N ALA A 56 -3.54 15.16 3.16
CA ALA A 56 -3.24 16.51 3.65
C ALA A 56 -2.75 16.58 5.11
N GLN A 57 -2.20 15.48 5.65
CA GLN A 57 -1.55 15.51 6.98
C GLN A 57 -0.13 16.09 6.90
N ASN A 58 0.41 16.21 5.70
CA ASN A 58 1.75 16.72 5.46
C ASN A 58 1.70 17.65 4.23
N PRO A 59 2.06 18.94 4.36
CA PRO A 59 2.01 19.85 3.25
C PRO A 59 2.99 19.42 2.16
N VAL A 60 2.59 19.57 0.90
CA VAL A 60 3.43 19.30 -0.25
C VAL A 60 4.53 20.35 -0.41
N THR A 61 5.66 20.00 -1.02
CA THR A 61 6.69 20.97 -1.41
C THR A 61 6.39 21.52 -2.81
N ALA A 62 5.88 20.67 -3.70
CA ALA A 62 5.43 21.03 -5.04
C ALA A 62 4.34 20.05 -5.50
N GLY A 63 3.59 20.40 -6.51
CA GLY A 63 2.50 19.62 -7.07
C GLY A 63 1.19 19.82 -6.34
N THR A 64 0.17 19.04 -6.71
CA THR A 64 -1.20 19.11 -6.17
C THR A 64 -1.75 17.74 -5.84
N VAL A 65 -2.68 17.71 -4.87
CA VAL A 65 -3.56 16.55 -4.60
C VAL A 65 -5.00 17.02 -4.73
N GLU A 66 -5.75 16.40 -5.60
CA GLU A 66 -7.12 16.76 -5.92
C GLU A 66 -8.06 15.55 -5.75
N LEU A 67 -9.20 15.77 -5.14
CA LEU A 67 -10.32 14.83 -5.12
C LEU A 67 -11.44 15.36 -6.02
N ASN A 68 -11.74 14.70 -7.12
CA ASN A 68 -12.72 15.14 -8.11
C ASN A 68 -12.43 16.52 -8.71
N GLY A 69 -11.16 16.90 -8.83
CA GLY A 69 -10.72 18.19 -9.36
C GLY A 69 -10.70 19.33 -8.32
N GLU A 70 -11.02 19.06 -7.07
CA GLU A 70 -10.92 20.01 -5.96
C GLU A 70 -9.70 19.69 -5.09
N SER A 71 -8.95 20.73 -4.68
CA SER A 71 -7.81 20.56 -3.77
C SER A 71 -8.23 19.85 -2.49
N VAL A 72 -7.43 18.87 -2.05
CA VAL A 72 -7.61 18.20 -0.75
C VAL A 72 -7.10 19.07 0.40
N TRP A 73 -6.09 19.92 0.17
CA TRP A 73 -5.50 20.77 1.19
C TRP A 73 -6.50 21.84 1.67
N GLU A 74 -6.69 21.90 3.01
CA GLU A 74 -7.64 22.81 3.68
C GLU A 74 -9.10 22.70 3.20
N ASN A 75 -9.48 21.55 2.62
CA ASN A 75 -10.83 21.30 2.11
C ASN A 75 -11.54 20.26 2.98
N GLN A 76 -12.41 20.71 3.89
CA GLN A 76 -13.13 19.84 4.82
C GLN A 76 -14.02 18.81 4.10
N ALA A 77 -14.63 19.19 2.96
CA ALA A 77 -15.49 18.26 2.20
C ALA A 77 -14.67 17.10 1.59
N ALA A 78 -13.49 17.39 1.06
CA ALA A 78 -12.58 16.38 0.54
C ALA A 78 -11.99 15.53 1.70
N LEU A 79 -11.54 16.18 2.78
CA LEU A 79 -10.94 15.50 3.93
C LEU A 79 -11.91 14.58 4.67
N SER A 80 -13.21 14.90 4.69
CA SER A 80 -14.23 14.02 5.27
C SER A 80 -14.39 12.67 4.56
N LYS A 81 -13.90 12.59 3.32
CA LYS A 81 -13.89 11.36 2.49
C LYS A 81 -12.59 10.57 2.57
N ILE A 82 -11.57 11.08 3.27
CA ILE A 82 -10.24 10.46 3.33
C ILE A 82 -9.90 10.10 4.77
N CYS A 83 -9.54 8.84 4.99
CA CYS A 83 -8.98 8.37 6.25
C CYS A 83 -7.52 7.99 6.04
N PHE A 84 -6.63 8.46 6.90
CA PHE A 84 -5.25 7.98 6.95
C PHE A 84 -4.93 7.39 8.32
N SER A 85 -4.78 6.08 8.33
CA SER A 85 -4.40 5.28 9.48
C SER A 85 -2.93 4.90 9.35
N ARG A 86 -2.12 5.35 10.29
CA ARG A 86 -0.68 5.07 10.34
C ARG A 86 -0.26 4.57 11.71
N GLU A 87 0.93 4.01 11.79
CA GLU A 87 1.52 3.60 13.06
C GLU A 87 1.49 4.76 14.08
N ILE A 88 0.92 4.49 15.26
CA ILE A 88 0.85 5.45 16.37
C ILE A 88 2.16 5.38 17.14
N ASN A 89 2.91 6.47 17.15
CA ASN A 89 4.08 6.60 18.00
C ASN A 89 3.68 7.26 19.32
N VAL A 90 3.62 6.47 20.39
CA VAL A 90 3.31 6.93 21.77
C VAL A 90 4.55 7.32 22.56
N GLY A 91 5.74 7.32 21.91
CA GLY A 91 7.00 7.65 22.56
C GLY A 91 7.11 9.10 23.00
N THR A 92 8.24 9.44 23.61
CA THR A 92 8.63 10.59 24.41
C THR A 92 8.47 11.99 23.78
N ASN A 93 7.87 12.14 22.62
CA ASN A 93 7.80 13.41 21.88
C ASN A 93 6.70 14.37 22.32
N GLY A 94 6.15 14.23 23.55
CA GLY A 94 5.35 15.30 24.17
C GLY A 94 4.00 15.63 23.51
N ASN A 95 3.49 14.79 22.60
CA ASN A 95 2.21 15.03 21.91
C ASN A 95 0.96 14.63 22.72
N GLY A 96 1.13 14.16 23.97
CA GLY A 96 0.04 13.78 24.87
C GLY A 96 -0.76 12.53 24.48
N LEU A 97 -0.54 11.96 23.29
CA LEU A 97 -1.29 10.79 22.82
C LEU A 97 -1.12 9.57 23.72
N GLY A 98 0.06 9.38 24.28
CA GLY A 98 0.36 8.25 25.17
C GLY A 98 -0.44 8.26 26.48
N GLU A 99 -0.88 9.42 26.93
CA GLU A 99 -1.65 9.61 28.16
C GLU A 99 -3.15 9.33 27.97
N LEU A 100 -3.63 9.42 26.72
CA LEU A 100 -5.01 9.14 26.41
C LEU A 100 -5.33 7.66 26.63
N LYS A 101 -6.53 7.38 27.11
CA LYS A 101 -7.09 6.03 27.07
C LYS A 101 -7.56 5.70 25.66
N VAL A 102 -7.56 4.42 25.28
CA VAL A 102 -8.07 3.95 23.98
C VAL A 102 -9.45 4.53 23.67
N LYS A 103 -10.40 4.49 24.65
CA LYS A 103 -11.73 5.06 24.47
C LYS A 103 -11.75 6.56 24.16
N GLN A 104 -10.79 7.32 24.68
CA GLN A 104 -10.69 8.75 24.42
C GLN A 104 -10.16 9.01 23.02
N TYR A 105 -9.17 8.22 22.58
CA TYR A 105 -8.64 8.26 21.25
C TYR A 105 -9.70 7.92 20.19
N LEU A 106 -10.43 6.79 20.39
CA LEU A 106 -11.51 6.38 19.47
C LEU A 106 -12.66 7.41 19.47
N LYS A 107 -12.99 8.01 20.62
CA LYS A 107 -13.99 9.08 20.68
C LYS A 107 -13.55 10.32 19.90
N ALA A 108 -12.28 10.72 19.98
CA ALA A 108 -11.76 11.83 19.17
C ALA A 108 -11.84 11.50 17.67
N ALA A 109 -11.46 10.28 17.28
CA ALA A 109 -11.58 9.82 15.90
C ALA A 109 -13.04 9.86 15.40
N SER A 110 -13.99 9.38 16.22
CA SER A 110 -15.42 9.38 15.86
C SER A 110 -16.00 10.78 15.65
N MET A 111 -15.45 11.79 16.27
CA MET A 111 -15.87 13.19 16.07
C MET A 111 -15.33 13.79 14.77
N TYR A 112 -14.23 13.22 14.26
CA TYR A 112 -13.58 13.70 13.04
C TYR A 112 -14.21 13.13 11.77
N TYR A 113 -14.69 11.87 11.81
CA TYR A 113 -15.26 11.19 10.64
C TYR A 113 -16.79 11.24 10.68
N PRO A 114 -17.45 11.92 9.70
CA PRO A 114 -18.91 12.15 9.74
C PRO A 114 -19.73 10.86 9.57
N ASN A 115 -19.15 9.84 8.91
CA ASN A 115 -19.79 8.56 8.65
C ASN A 115 -19.33 7.46 9.63
N TRP A 116 -18.82 7.84 10.80
CA TRP A 116 -18.32 6.90 11.79
C TRP A 116 -19.34 5.80 12.12
N ASP A 117 -18.92 4.56 11.97
CA ASP A 117 -19.70 3.37 12.30
C ASP A 117 -19.37 2.89 13.73
N GLU A 118 -20.22 3.29 14.67
CA GLU A 118 -20.04 2.97 16.09
C GLU A 118 -20.21 1.48 16.37
N GLU A 119 -21.07 0.78 15.61
CA GLU A 119 -21.30 -0.66 15.82
C GLU A 119 -20.12 -1.46 15.30
N MET A 120 -19.55 -1.09 14.17
CA MET A 120 -18.30 -1.68 13.67
C MET A 120 -17.16 -1.46 14.66
N ALA A 121 -17.02 -0.24 15.21
CA ALA A 121 -15.98 0.04 16.21
C ALA A 121 -16.13 -0.85 17.45
N LYS A 122 -17.33 -0.99 17.99
CA LYS A 122 -17.62 -1.86 19.14
C LYS A 122 -17.35 -3.34 18.84
N GLU A 123 -17.75 -3.81 17.64
CA GLU A 123 -17.49 -5.17 17.20
C GLU A 123 -16.00 -5.48 17.15
N LEU A 124 -15.22 -4.56 16.54
CA LEU A 124 -13.77 -4.74 16.43
C LEU A 124 -13.05 -4.66 17.79
N ILE A 125 -13.48 -3.75 18.69
CA ILE A 125 -12.97 -3.70 20.07
C ILE A 125 -13.15 -5.06 20.76
N ARG A 126 -14.33 -5.66 20.62
CA ARG A 126 -14.67 -6.94 21.23
C ARG A 126 -13.84 -8.09 20.62
N ARG A 127 -13.73 -8.12 19.29
CA ARG A 127 -12.97 -9.17 18.59
C ARG A 127 -11.47 -9.11 18.83
N PHE A 128 -10.93 -7.90 18.97
CA PHE A 128 -9.53 -7.69 19.31
C PHE A 128 -9.25 -7.80 20.82
N GLU A 129 -10.29 -8.08 21.62
CA GLU A 129 -10.19 -8.15 23.09
C GLU A 129 -9.49 -6.93 23.70
N LEU A 130 -9.72 -5.74 23.11
CA LEU A 130 -9.00 -4.52 23.43
C LEU A 130 -9.58 -3.84 24.68
N ASP A 131 -8.79 -3.70 25.76
CA ASP A 131 -9.20 -2.94 26.93
C ASP A 131 -9.17 -1.42 26.62
N VAL A 132 -10.36 -0.87 26.35
CA VAL A 132 -10.53 0.54 26.01
C VAL A 132 -10.25 1.52 27.19
N ARG A 133 -10.04 1.01 28.40
CA ARG A 133 -9.66 1.81 29.58
C ARG A 133 -8.17 1.98 29.72
N GLN A 134 -7.39 1.16 29.03
CA GLN A 134 -5.93 1.19 29.03
C GLN A 134 -5.41 2.46 28.35
N GLN A 135 -4.29 3.00 28.84
CA GLN A 135 -3.61 4.12 28.20
C GLN A 135 -2.88 3.65 26.93
N MET A 136 -2.85 4.51 25.90
CA MET A 136 -2.18 4.23 24.62
C MET A 136 -0.70 3.87 24.80
N SER A 137 0.00 4.53 25.75
CA SER A 137 1.42 4.24 26.05
C SER A 137 1.67 2.87 26.69
N LYS A 138 0.63 2.18 27.14
CA LYS A 138 0.72 0.82 27.73
C LYS A 138 0.39 -0.29 26.76
N LEU A 139 -0.02 0.06 25.54
CA LEU A 139 -0.34 -0.90 24.50
C LEU A 139 0.92 -1.45 23.86
N SER A 140 0.90 -2.73 23.51
CA SER A 140 1.91 -3.31 22.62
C SER A 140 1.80 -2.72 21.21
N LYS A 141 2.82 -2.93 20.37
CA LYS A 141 2.79 -2.51 18.97
C LYS A 141 1.58 -3.11 18.22
N GLY A 142 1.30 -4.40 18.41
CA GLY A 142 0.14 -5.06 17.81
C GLY A 142 -1.19 -4.46 18.30
N MET A 143 -1.33 -4.16 19.60
CA MET A 143 -2.53 -3.51 20.11
C MET A 143 -2.71 -2.09 19.56
N LEU A 144 -1.62 -1.34 19.35
CA LEU A 144 -1.68 -0.03 18.66
C LEU A 144 -2.15 -0.18 17.22
N SER A 145 -1.68 -1.21 16.51
CA SER A 145 -2.17 -1.53 15.16
C SER A 145 -3.67 -1.87 15.16
N MET A 146 -4.16 -2.62 16.16
CA MET A 146 -5.60 -2.88 16.29
C MET A 146 -6.40 -1.59 16.47
N VAL A 147 -5.92 -0.62 17.25
CA VAL A 147 -6.58 0.70 17.41
C VAL A 147 -6.63 1.44 16.08
N THR A 148 -5.54 1.45 15.31
CA THR A 148 -5.51 2.12 14.01
C THR A 148 -6.41 1.44 12.98
N ILE A 149 -6.51 0.11 13.00
CA ILE A 149 -7.43 -0.68 12.18
C ILE A 149 -8.89 -0.32 12.53
N ILE A 150 -9.25 -0.23 13.83
CA ILE A 150 -10.59 0.18 14.25
C ILE A 150 -10.94 1.55 13.65
N VAL A 151 -10.04 2.52 13.73
CA VAL A 151 -10.28 3.86 13.16
C VAL A 151 -10.46 3.79 11.65
N ALA A 152 -9.59 3.08 10.94
CA ALA A 152 -9.66 2.95 9.49
C ALA A 152 -10.98 2.32 9.02
N MET A 153 -11.41 1.26 9.68
CA MET A 153 -12.62 0.53 9.31
C MET A 153 -13.89 1.30 9.68
N ALA A 154 -13.95 1.81 10.92
CA ALA A 154 -15.12 2.53 11.44
C ALA A 154 -15.28 3.95 10.87
N SER A 155 -14.23 4.53 10.28
CA SER A 155 -14.30 5.86 9.64
C SER A 155 -15.30 5.92 8.50
N LYS A 156 -15.54 4.80 7.81
CA LYS A 156 -16.36 4.69 6.59
C LYS A 156 -16.01 5.74 5.52
N ALA A 157 -14.74 6.17 5.51
CA ALA A 157 -14.25 7.11 4.51
C ALA A 157 -14.16 6.45 3.13
N ASP A 158 -14.45 7.20 2.05
CA ASP A 158 -14.43 6.70 0.67
C ASP A 158 -13.02 6.21 0.25
N PHE A 159 -11.98 6.91 0.69
CA PHE A 159 -10.57 6.56 0.53
C PHE A 159 -9.93 6.32 1.89
N THR A 160 -9.47 5.12 2.12
CA THR A 160 -8.83 4.74 3.39
C THR A 160 -7.40 4.30 3.13
N PHE A 161 -6.46 5.11 3.60
CA PHE A 161 -5.03 4.83 3.52
C PHE A 161 -4.56 4.19 4.81
N MET A 162 -3.87 3.07 4.70
CA MET A 162 -3.39 2.31 5.84
C MET A 162 -1.87 2.07 5.67
N ASP A 163 -1.09 2.68 6.54
CA ASP A 163 0.37 2.56 6.51
C ASP A 163 0.82 1.47 7.49
N GLU A 164 1.31 0.36 6.94
CA GLU A 164 1.76 -0.84 7.67
C GLU A 164 0.72 -1.34 8.71
N PRO A 165 -0.55 -1.54 8.34
CA PRO A 165 -1.63 -1.80 9.30
C PRO A 165 -1.46 -3.06 10.15
N VAL A 166 -0.74 -4.05 9.63
CA VAL A 166 -0.54 -5.36 10.30
C VAL A 166 0.76 -5.45 11.08
N ALA A 167 1.49 -4.34 11.21
CA ALA A 167 2.75 -4.32 11.94
C ALA A 167 2.56 -4.72 13.41
N GLY A 168 3.27 -5.77 13.84
CA GLY A 168 3.20 -6.27 15.22
C GLY A 168 2.00 -7.18 15.53
N LEU A 169 1.14 -7.48 14.55
CA LEU A 169 0.12 -8.50 14.67
C LEU A 169 0.73 -9.90 14.40
N ASP A 170 0.21 -10.91 15.09
CA ASP A 170 0.50 -12.30 14.76
C ASP A 170 -0.20 -12.75 13.46
N VAL A 171 0.16 -13.92 12.96
CA VAL A 171 -0.34 -14.44 11.68
C VAL A 171 -1.87 -14.57 11.66
N VAL A 172 -2.47 -15.03 12.76
CA VAL A 172 -3.93 -15.23 12.86
C VAL A 172 -4.67 -13.91 12.77
N MET A 173 -4.16 -12.89 13.47
CA MET A 173 -4.75 -11.55 13.45
C MET A 173 -4.55 -10.85 12.11
N ARG A 174 -3.45 -11.09 11.40
CA ARG A 174 -3.22 -10.57 10.05
C ARG A 174 -4.21 -11.18 9.04
N GLU A 175 -4.37 -12.50 9.07
CA GLU A 175 -5.36 -13.19 8.22
C GLU A 175 -6.79 -12.68 8.48
N TYR A 176 -7.14 -12.51 9.77
CA TYR A 176 -8.43 -11.94 10.15
C TYR A 176 -8.62 -10.52 9.59
N PHE A 177 -7.59 -9.67 9.68
CA PHE A 177 -7.62 -8.31 9.14
C PHE A 177 -7.86 -8.30 7.62
N TYR A 178 -7.12 -9.09 6.84
CA TYR A 178 -7.28 -9.12 5.38
C TYR A 178 -8.67 -9.64 4.96
N ARG A 179 -9.18 -10.65 5.64
CA ARG A 179 -10.54 -11.15 5.39
C ARG A 179 -11.60 -10.08 5.70
N MET A 180 -11.52 -9.45 6.85
CA MET A 180 -12.43 -8.36 7.25
C MET A 180 -12.38 -7.17 6.28
N LEU A 181 -11.19 -6.81 5.82
CA LEU A 181 -11.01 -5.73 4.84
C LEU A 181 -11.68 -6.08 3.52
N LEU A 182 -11.53 -7.30 3.04
CA LEU A 182 -12.16 -7.79 1.81
C LEU A 182 -13.69 -7.83 1.94
N GLU A 183 -14.22 -8.25 3.10
CA GLU A 183 -15.66 -8.22 3.41
C GLU A 183 -16.18 -6.78 3.36
N GLU A 184 -15.53 -5.85 4.03
CA GLU A 184 -15.89 -4.42 4.02
C GLU A 184 -15.82 -3.82 2.62
N TYR A 185 -14.75 -4.12 1.87
CA TYR A 185 -14.60 -3.69 0.48
C TYR A 185 -15.78 -4.16 -0.38
N THR A 186 -16.12 -5.45 -0.31
CA THR A 186 -17.19 -6.05 -1.09
C THR A 186 -18.58 -5.43 -0.77
N GLN A 187 -18.81 -5.07 0.50
CA GLN A 187 -20.08 -4.51 0.95
C GLN A 187 -20.23 -3.02 0.65
N SER A 188 -19.14 -2.25 0.79
CA SER A 188 -19.18 -0.79 0.76
C SER A 188 -18.69 -0.18 -0.56
N GLY A 189 -17.86 -0.89 -1.33
CA GLY A 189 -17.17 -0.35 -2.50
C GLY A 189 -16.20 0.79 -2.17
N ARG A 190 -15.71 0.86 -0.93
CA ARG A 190 -14.69 1.83 -0.52
C ARG A 190 -13.36 1.53 -1.17
N THR A 191 -12.50 2.53 -1.23
CA THR A 191 -11.12 2.38 -1.72
C THR A 191 -10.17 2.20 -0.56
N PHE A 192 -9.32 1.21 -0.64
CA PHE A 192 -8.25 0.98 0.32
C PHE A 192 -6.89 1.10 -0.35
N VAL A 193 -5.97 1.83 0.27
CA VAL A 193 -4.56 1.85 -0.12
C VAL A 193 -3.75 1.35 1.06
N ILE A 194 -3.12 0.20 0.90
CA ILE A 194 -2.40 -0.48 1.98
C ILE A 194 -0.91 -0.43 1.66
N SER A 195 -0.13 0.28 2.46
CA SER A 195 1.32 0.14 2.40
C SER A 195 1.74 -1.06 3.23
N THR A 196 2.59 -1.91 2.65
CA THR A 196 3.14 -3.06 3.38
C THR A 196 4.50 -3.47 2.84
N HIS A 197 5.29 -4.07 3.70
CA HIS A 197 6.51 -4.80 3.34
C HIS A 197 6.30 -6.33 3.40
N ILE A 198 5.14 -6.79 3.90
CA ILE A 198 4.74 -8.21 3.91
C ILE A 198 3.86 -8.45 2.68
N ILE A 199 4.53 -8.57 1.52
CA ILE A 199 3.84 -8.59 0.22
C ILE A 199 3.06 -9.88 0.01
N GLU A 200 3.64 -11.03 0.37
CA GLU A 200 3.05 -12.36 0.11
C GLU A 200 1.67 -12.54 0.75
N GLU A 201 1.48 -12.04 1.97
CA GLU A 201 0.21 -12.18 2.69
C GLU A 201 -0.91 -11.28 2.15
N ALA A 202 -0.54 -10.17 1.51
CA ALA A 202 -1.48 -9.15 1.02
C ALA A 202 -1.69 -9.19 -0.50
N ALA A 203 -0.86 -9.93 -1.24
CA ALA A 203 -0.87 -9.92 -2.70
C ALA A 203 -2.23 -10.30 -3.30
N ASP A 204 -2.90 -11.28 -2.70
CA ASP A 204 -4.17 -11.83 -3.22
C ASP A 204 -5.35 -10.86 -3.12
N ILE A 205 -5.24 -9.82 -2.29
CA ILE A 205 -6.31 -8.82 -2.15
C ILE A 205 -6.07 -7.55 -2.99
N PHE A 206 -4.89 -7.37 -3.58
CA PHE A 206 -4.57 -6.18 -4.35
C PHE A 206 -5.08 -6.29 -5.80
N GLU A 207 -5.99 -5.40 -6.18
CA GLU A 207 -6.43 -5.27 -7.57
C GLU A 207 -5.38 -4.52 -8.41
N GLU A 208 -4.78 -3.48 -7.83
CA GLU A 208 -3.68 -2.74 -8.46
C GLU A 208 -2.52 -2.58 -7.48
N VAL A 209 -1.31 -2.61 -8.01
CA VAL A 209 -0.09 -2.37 -7.25
C VAL A 209 0.56 -1.06 -7.65
N ILE A 210 1.06 -0.36 -6.66
CA ILE A 210 1.81 0.89 -6.77
C ILE A 210 3.20 0.63 -6.21
N MET A 211 4.22 0.58 -7.05
CA MET A 211 5.59 0.37 -6.60
C MET A 211 6.36 1.69 -6.55
N ILE A 212 6.98 1.95 -5.40
CA ILE A 212 7.75 3.17 -5.15
C ILE A 212 9.20 2.81 -4.85
N LYS A 213 10.12 3.47 -5.56
CA LYS A 213 11.57 3.32 -5.40
C LYS A 213 12.23 4.70 -5.30
N ASN A 214 12.97 4.96 -4.21
CA ASN A 214 13.73 6.19 -4.00
C ASN A 214 12.92 7.50 -4.15
N GLY A 215 11.66 7.47 -3.74
CA GLY A 215 10.73 8.61 -3.81
C GLY A 215 10.02 8.78 -5.15
N GLU A 216 10.25 7.91 -6.11
CA GLU A 216 9.67 7.95 -7.45
C GLU A 216 8.64 6.82 -7.63
N LEU A 217 7.61 7.06 -8.43
CA LEU A 217 6.67 6.02 -8.87
C LEU A 217 7.38 5.16 -9.92
N LEU A 218 7.60 3.89 -9.61
CA LEU A 218 8.20 2.95 -10.53
C LEU A 218 7.15 2.37 -11.50
N LEU A 219 6.01 1.93 -10.96
CA LEU A 219 4.86 1.47 -11.73
C LEU A 219 3.57 1.58 -10.93
N LYS A 220 2.45 1.65 -11.65
CA LYS A 220 1.09 1.42 -11.17
C LYS A 220 0.37 0.56 -12.19
N GLU A 221 0.02 -0.66 -11.82
CA GLU A 221 -0.56 -1.64 -12.75
C GLU A 221 -1.58 -2.55 -12.06
N ASN A 222 -2.46 -3.15 -12.85
CA ASN A 222 -3.30 -4.25 -12.39
C ASN A 222 -2.41 -5.42 -11.95
N THR A 223 -2.71 -5.99 -10.78
CA THR A 223 -1.88 -7.04 -10.17
C THR A 223 -1.84 -8.30 -11.02
N LEU A 224 -2.99 -8.75 -11.55
CA LEU A 224 -3.06 -9.96 -12.36
C LEU A 224 -2.32 -9.78 -13.68
N GLU A 225 -2.53 -8.66 -14.39
CA GLU A 225 -1.83 -8.35 -15.64
C GLU A 225 -0.31 -8.28 -15.44
N LEU A 226 0.15 -7.70 -14.33
CA LEU A 226 1.57 -7.68 -13.99
C LEU A 226 2.13 -9.09 -13.78
N LEU A 227 1.41 -9.95 -13.05
CA LEU A 227 1.85 -11.32 -12.76
C LEU A 227 1.81 -12.21 -14.00
N GLU A 228 0.80 -12.07 -14.87
CA GLU A 228 0.67 -12.84 -16.11
C GLU A 228 1.82 -12.63 -17.10
N ARG A 229 2.51 -11.49 -17.01
CA ARG A 229 3.67 -11.16 -17.88
C ARG A 229 5.01 -11.27 -17.18
N SER A 230 5.06 -11.74 -15.94
CA SER A 230 6.27 -11.80 -15.11
C SER A 230 6.77 -13.24 -14.96
N PHE A 231 7.97 -13.52 -15.43
CA PHE A 231 8.52 -14.86 -15.43
C PHE A 231 9.95 -14.92 -14.92
N ARG A 232 10.27 -16.05 -14.28
CA ARG A 232 11.65 -16.51 -14.07
C ARG A 232 11.97 -17.52 -15.14
N VAL A 233 13.08 -17.30 -15.87
CA VAL A 233 13.63 -18.21 -16.88
C VAL A 233 14.96 -18.74 -16.35
N SER A 234 15.10 -20.05 -16.22
CA SER A 234 16.29 -20.71 -15.66
C SER A 234 16.72 -21.93 -16.47
N GLY A 235 18.02 -22.15 -16.54
CA GLY A 235 18.63 -23.25 -17.29
C GLY A 235 20.14 -23.09 -17.44
N LEU A 236 20.73 -23.75 -18.43
CA LEU A 236 22.10 -23.46 -18.83
C LEU A 236 22.23 -22.06 -19.41
N GLU A 237 23.34 -21.38 -19.13
CA GLU A 237 23.53 -19.97 -19.51
C GLU A 237 23.24 -19.70 -20.99
N GLU A 238 23.80 -20.51 -21.90
CA GLU A 238 23.58 -20.36 -23.35
C GLU A 238 22.12 -20.52 -23.77
N GLU A 239 21.36 -21.41 -23.10
CA GLU A 239 19.95 -21.66 -23.36
C GLU A 239 19.09 -20.49 -22.85
N VAL A 240 19.42 -19.99 -21.65
CA VAL A 240 18.71 -18.83 -21.07
C VAL A 240 18.95 -17.59 -21.94
N ASP A 241 20.20 -17.32 -22.36
CA ASP A 241 20.53 -16.17 -23.20
C ASP A 241 19.81 -16.23 -24.56
N ARG A 242 19.65 -17.42 -25.14
CA ARG A 242 18.83 -17.60 -26.35
C ARG A 242 17.35 -17.36 -26.10
N ALA A 243 16.84 -17.86 -24.95
CA ALA A 243 15.43 -17.75 -24.60
C ALA A 243 14.99 -16.33 -24.33
N VAL A 244 15.88 -15.46 -23.84
CA VAL A 244 15.55 -14.06 -23.49
C VAL A 244 16.17 -13.05 -24.47
N ALA A 245 16.67 -13.50 -25.62
CA ALA A 245 17.29 -12.62 -26.62
C ALA A 245 16.30 -11.53 -27.08
N GLY A 246 16.64 -10.28 -26.83
CA GLY A 246 15.81 -9.10 -27.15
C GLY A 246 14.74 -8.76 -26.12
N ILE A 247 14.62 -9.52 -25.03
CA ILE A 247 13.70 -9.24 -23.91
C ILE A 247 14.46 -8.47 -22.83
N GLU A 248 13.80 -7.50 -22.20
CA GLU A 248 14.37 -6.73 -21.10
C GLU A 248 14.52 -7.59 -19.84
N ILE A 249 15.75 -7.68 -19.33
CA ILE A 249 16.08 -8.46 -18.14
C ILE A 249 16.12 -7.51 -16.94
N HIS A 250 15.36 -7.83 -15.89
CA HIS A 250 15.30 -7.03 -14.67
C HIS A 250 16.17 -7.54 -13.52
N HIS A 251 16.47 -8.84 -13.51
CA HIS A 251 17.33 -9.45 -12.51
C HIS A 251 18.05 -10.67 -13.08
N VAL A 252 19.30 -10.87 -12.68
CA VAL A 252 20.14 -12.01 -13.11
C VAL A 252 20.75 -12.67 -11.89
N GLU A 253 20.68 -13.98 -11.83
CA GLU A 253 21.36 -14.83 -10.85
C GLU A 253 22.20 -15.86 -11.58
N ASN A 254 23.50 -15.89 -11.31
CA ASN A 254 24.43 -16.88 -11.89
C ASN A 254 24.81 -17.91 -10.83
N MET A 255 24.64 -19.18 -11.14
CA MET A 255 25.02 -20.30 -10.28
C MET A 255 25.87 -21.32 -11.07
N GLY A 256 27.17 -21.10 -11.13
CA GLY A 256 28.11 -21.92 -11.90
C GLY A 256 27.84 -21.84 -13.40
N ARG A 257 27.35 -22.94 -14.00
CA ARG A 257 26.94 -22.99 -15.41
C ARG A 257 25.46 -22.71 -15.65
N SER A 258 24.71 -22.54 -14.56
CA SER A 258 23.27 -22.25 -14.61
C SER A 258 23.06 -20.77 -14.44
N LYS A 259 22.08 -20.25 -15.16
CA LYS A 259 21.63 -18.86 -15.11
C LYS A 259 20.14 -18.82 -14.85
N SER A 260 19.72 -17.87 -14.06
CA SER A 260 18.31 -17.56 -13.83
C SER A 260 18.10 -16.07 -14.07
N VAL A 261 17.11 -15.72 -14.86
CA VAL A 261 16.78 -14.32 -15.15
C VAL A 261 15.31 -14.05 -14.87
N THR A 262 15.02 -12.82 -14.47
CA THR A 262 13.65 -12.33 -14.35
C THR A 262 13.33 -11.40 -15.49
N VAL A 263 12.21 -11.66 -16.16
CA VAL A 263 11.70 -10.87 -17.27
C VAL A 263 10.26 -10.44 -17.01
N LEU A 264 9.93 -9.24 -17.45
CA LEU A 264 8.56 -8.72 -17.52
C LEU A 264 8.25 -8.46 -19.00
N LEU A 265 7.46 -9.35 -19.60
CA LEU A 265 7.14 -9.27 -21.03
C LEU A 265 6.32 -8.02 -21.33
N LYS A 266 6.64 -7.33 -22.42
CA LYS A 266 5.83 -6.23 -22.96
C LYS A 266 4.67 -6.80 -23.77
N GLU A 267 3.69 -5.96 -24.06
CA GLU A 267 2.56 -6.35 -24.89
C GLU A 267 3.04 -6.90 -26.24
N GLY A 268 2.60 -8.13 -26.57
CA GLY A 268 3.02 -8.83 -27.79
C GLY A 268 4.34 -9.60 -27.70
N GLU A 269 5.14 -9.42 -26.65
CA GLU A 269 6.35 -10.24 -26.43
C GLU A 269 5.98 -11.65 -25.96
N ARG A 270 6.77 -12.63 -26.37
CA ARG A 270 6.62 -14.02 -25.94
C ARG A 270 8.00 -14.65 -25.76
N LEU A 271 8.11 -15.51 -24.77
CA LEU A 271 9.30 -16.35 -24.64
C LEU A 271 9.33 -17.36 -25.80
N PRO A 272 10.49 -17.53 -26.49
CA PRO A 272 10.62 -18.45 -27.62
C PRO A 272 10.43 -19.90 -27.18
N GLN A 273 9.83 -20.69 -28.06
CA GLN A 273 9.73 -22.14 -27.89
C GLN A 273 10.98 -22.83 -28.43
N GLY A 274 11.40 -23.92 -27.80
CA GLY A 274 12.51 -24.75 -28.31
C GLY A 274 13.87 -24.52 -27.62
N CYS A 275 13.93 -23.68 -26.57
CA CYS A 275 15.09 -23.62 -25.68
C CYS A 275 14.89 -24.58 -24.49
N ASP A 276 15.99 -25.21 -24.05
CA ASP A 276 15.96 -26.09 -22.88
C ASP A 276 16.04 -25.27 -21.57
N VAL A 277 14.94 -24.58 -21.26
CA VAL A 277 14.81 -23.69 -20.10
C VAL A 277 13.55 -24.01 -19.31
N THR A 278 13.62 -23.78 -18.01
CA THR A 278 12.46 -23.81 -17.13
C THR A 278 11.88 -22.40 -17.00
N ILE A 279 10.59 -22.24 -17.30
CA ILE A 279 9.86 -20.98 -17.19
C ILE A 279 8.89 -21.11 -16.03
N GLN A 280 8.97 -20.22 -15.05
CA GLN A 280 8.10 -20.18 -13.88
C GLN A 280 7.44 -18.81 -13.73
N PRO A 281 6.12 -18.72 -13.45
CA PRO A 281 5.48 -17.46 -13.09
C PRO A 281 6.06 -16.91 -11.78
N LEU A 282 6.09 -15.61 -11.65
CA LEU A 282 6.59 -14.95 -10.44
C LEU A 282 5.45 -14.61 -9.49
N SER A 283 5.74 -14.65 -8.18
CA SER A 283 4.90 -13.99 -7.18
C SER A 283 5.13 -12.47 -7.19
N LEU A 284 4.18 -11.72 -6.66
CA LEU A 284 4.30 -10.25 -6.55
C LEU A 284 5.55 -9.84 -5.77
N GLN A 285 5.91 -10.59 -4.73
CA GLN A 285 7.14 -10.37 -3.98
C GLN A 285 8.39 -10.53 -4.85
N ASN A 286 8.43 -11.55 -5.70
CA ASN A 286 9.57 -11.79 -6.59
C ASN A 286 9.67 -10.71 -7.68
N VAL A 287 8.54 -10.23 -8.20
CA VAL A 287 8.51 -9.07 -9.11
C VAL A 287 9.07 -7.83 -8.43
N PHE A 288 8.62 -7.56 -7.20
CA PHE A 288 9.14 -6.44 -6.41
C PHE A 288 10.65 -6.54 -6.16
N VAL A 289 11.15 -7.72 -5.79
CA VAL A 289 12.60 -7.95 -5.58
C VAL A 289 13.38 -7.70 -6.86
N ALA A 290 12.88 -8.16 -8.00
CA ALA A 290 13.55 -7.95 -9.29
C ALA A 290 13.61 -6.47 -9.70
N LEU A 291 12.54 -5.71 -9.46
CA LEU A 291 12.47 -4.29 -9.84
C LEU A 291 13.13 -3.35 -8.82
N CYS A 292 13.07 -3.69 -7.53
CA CYS A 292 13.50 -2.84 -6.43
C CYS A 292 14.75 -3.36 -5.69
N GLY A 293 15.23 -4.56 -6.01
CA GLY A 293 16.44 -5.14 -5.45
C GLY A 293 17.67 -4.25 -5.67
N MET A 294 18.72 -4.49 -4.92
CA MET A 294 20.03 -3.89 -5.21
C MET A 294 20.56 -4.59 -6.46
N GLY A 295 20.68 -3.87 -7.57
CA GLY A 295 21.52 -4.33 -8.68
C GLY A 295 22.93 -4.48 -8.14
N GLU A 296 23.54 -5.64 -8.37
CA GLU A 296 24.97 -5.85 -8.15
C GLU A 296 25.78 -4.97 -9.08
#